data_f8e8f41e6290ae48062dbdd0b6513b62
#
_entry.id   f8e8f41e6290ae48062dbdd0b6513b62
#
_cell.length_a   1.000
_cell.length_b   1.000
_cell.length_c   1.000
_cell.angle_alpha   90.00
_cell.angle_beta   90.00
_cell.angle_gamma   90.00
#
_symmetry.space_group_name_H-M   'P 1'
#
loop_
_entity.id
_entity.type
_entity.pdbx_description
1 polymer ?
#
loop_
_entity_poly.entity_id
_entity_poly.type
_entity_poly.pdbx_seq_one_letter_code
_entity_poly.pdbx_strand_id
1 'polypeptide(L)'
;MATKCLIIGCDTLSRVSDSNDRDSMIYADGSGAIILESNDSSSSGILSHNSATYTFEGENDFLYYGAPCNPEINKNSNQKYIKMHGRKVYEFALNNVPNAMKDCFDESKCKIENLKKIFIHQANKKMDEAIIKRFYRLYKVPQPENILPMNIEEYGNSSVATIPTLFDLVKKSDYKGHKL
;
A
#
# COMPACT_ATOMS: atom_id res chain seq x y z
N MET A 1 -12.42 4.87 -28.05
CA MET A 1 -12.17 4.39 -26.68
C MET A 1 -10.67 4.16 -26.53
N ALA A 2 -10.04 4.56 -25.44
CA ALA A 2 -8.61 4.34 -25.26
C ALA A 2 -8.32 2.85 -25.04
N THR A 3 -7.37 2.29 -25.76
CA THR A 3 -6.96 0.88 -25.64
C THR A 3 -5.77 0.67 -24.70
N LYS A 4 -5.07 1.75 -24.35
CA LYS A 4 -3.93 1.74 -23.43
C LYS A 4 -4.07 2.87 -22.43
N CYS A 5 -3.72 2.61 -21.17
CA CYS A 5 -3.71 3.56 -20.08
C CYS A 5 -2.36 3.50 -19.35
N LEU A 6 -1.69 4.63 -19.20
CA LEU A 6 -0.50 4.76 -18.38
C LEU A 6 -0.91 5.28 -17.00
N ILE A 7 -0.59 4.50 -15.96
CA ILE A 7 -0.82 4.85 -14.56
C ILE A 7 0.55 5.15 -13.94
N ILE A 8 0.70 6.33 -13.35
CA ILE A 8 1.94 6.77 -12.71
C ILE A 8 1.65 7.10 -11.26
N GLY A 9 2.43 6.52 -10.35
CA GLY A 9 2.51 6.89 -8.94
C GLY A 9 3.89 7.49 -8.65
N CYS A 10 3.92 8.74 -8.18
CA CYS A 10 5.17 9.43 -7.85
C CYS A 10 4.94 10.29 -6.61
N ASP A 11 5.85 10.18 -5.64
CA ASP A 11 5.80 10.97 -4.42
C ASP A 11 7.20 11.34 -3.94
N THR A 12 7.33 12.52 -3.34
CA THR A 12 8.57 13.02 -2.72
C THR A 12 8.31 13.35 -1.25
N LEU A 13 8.09 12.30 -0.46
CA LEU A 13 7.75 12.42 0.96
C LEU A 13 8.87 13.08 1.78
N SER A 14 10.12 13.01 1.32
CA SER A 14 11.25 13.72 1.96
C SER A 14 11.03 15.22 2.09
N ARG A 15 10.26 15.82 1.17
CA ARG A 15 9.98 17.27 1.17
C ARG A 15 8.95 17.70 2.20
N VAL A 16 8.13 16.78 2.64
CA VAL A 16 7.02 17.03 3.57
C VAL A 16 7.17 16.25 4.89
N SER A 17 8.27 15.54 5.05
CA SER A 17 8.64 14.84 6.26
C SER A 17 9.37 15.75 7.21
N ASP A 18 9.04 15.66 8.48
CA ASP A 18 9.71 16.39 9.57
C ASP A 18 10.85 15.52 10.13
N SER A 19 12.10 15.91 9.93
CA SER A 19 13.27 15.17 10.40
C SER A 19 13.35 15.04 11.93
N ASN A 20 12.59 15.84 12.67
CA ASN A 20 12.49 15.78 14.12
C ASN A 20 11.31 14.90 14.59
N ASP A 21 10.54 14.35 13.65
CA ASP A 21 9.45 13.45 13.94
C ASP A 21 9.89 11.99 13.76
N ARG A 22 9.70 11.19 14.80
CA ARG A 22 10.07 9.78 14.78
C ARG A 22 9.35 9.00 13.66
N ASP A 23 8.11 9.37 13.34
CA ASP A 23 7.34 8.68 12.31
C ASP A 23 7.86 8.95 10.90
N SER A 24 8.67 10.00 10.71
CA SER A 24 9.22 10.36 9.40
C SER A 24 10.24 9.36 8.86
N MET A 25 10.88 8.56 9.74
CA MET A 25 11.94 7.62 9.34
C MET A 25 11.48 6.46 8.46
N ILE A 26 10.17 6.24 8.34
CA ILE A 26 9.64 5.22 7.44
C ILE A 26 9.43 5.72 6.01
N TYR A 27 9.36 7.04 5.80
CA TYR A 27 9.01 7.62 4.51
C TYR A 27 10.20 7.63 3.54
N ALA A 28 9.90 7.40 2.27
CA ALA A 28 10.86 7.45 1.18
C ALA A 28 10.26 8.12 -0.05
N ASP A 29 11.12 8.65 -0.91
CA ASP A 29 10.75 9.13 -2.23
C ASP A 29 10.69 7.95 -3.21
N GLY A 30 9.81 8.05 -4.20
CA GLY A 30 9.73 7.01 -5.20
C GLY A 30 8.80 7.35 -6.36
N SER A 31 8.99 6.63 -7.45
CA SER A 31 8.09 6.67 -8.59
C SER A 31 7.95 5.28 -9.22
N GLY A 32 6.78 5.01 -9.77
CA GLY A 32 6.52 3.79 -10.50
C GLY A 32 5.41 4.00 -11.52
N ALA A 33 5.43 3.20 -12.58
CA ALA A 33 4.44 3.30 -13.65
C ALA A 33 3.99 1.91 -14.11
N ILE A 34 2.72 1.79 -14.47
CA ILE A 34 2.10 0.59 -15.01
C ILE A 34 1.33 0.96 -16.26
N ILE A 35 1.44 0.16 -17.31
CA ILE A 35 0.62 0.26 -18.51
C ILE A 35 -0.47 -0.81 -18.44
N LEU A 36 -1.73 -0.40 -18.51
CA LEU A 36 -2.87 -1.27 -18.74
C LEU A 36 -3.25 -1.23 -20.22
N GLU A 37 -3.44 -2.38 -20.80
CA GLU A 37 -3.84 -2.53 -22.20
C GLU A 37 -5.11 -3.38 -22.28
N SER A 38 -6.09 -2.93 -23.09
CA SER A 38 -7.28 -3.73 -23.40
C SER A 38 -6.86 -4.93 -24.24
N ASN A 39 -7.33 -6.12 -23.86
CA ASN A 39 -7.03 -7.36 -24.57
C ASN A 39 -8.31 -8.21 -24.70
N ASP A 40 -8.96 -8.13 -25.86
CA ASP A 40 -10.22 -8.82 -26.13
C ASP A 40 -10.05 -10.36 -26.28
N SER A 41 -8.82 -10.84 -26.47
CA SER A 41 -8.50 -12.26 -26.68
C SER A 41 -8.03 -12.99 -25.42
N SER A 42 -7.88 -12.28 -24.29
CA SER A 42 -7.36 -12.85 -23.03
C SER A 42 -8.47 -13.06 -22.00
N SER A 43 -8.42 -14.20 -21.32
CA SER A 43 -9.21 -14.46 -20.12
C SER A 43 -8.58 -13.85 -18.85
N SER A 44 -7.43 -13.17 -18.98
CA SER A 44 -6.71 -12.53 -17.89
C SER A 44 -6.97 -11.02 -17.86
N GLY A 45 -6.94 -10.43 -16.67
CA GLY A 45 -7.16 -9.01 -16.49
C GLY A 45 -7.56 -8.65 -15.06
N ILE A 46 -8.13 -7.46 -14.88
CA ILE A 46 -8.73 -7.05 -13.61
C ILE A 46 -10.07 -7.77 -13.47
N LEU A 47 -10.18 -8.66 -12.48
CA LEU A 47 -11.36 -9.50 -12.27
C LEU A 47 -12.40 -8.83 -11.39
N SER A 48 -11.97 -8.02 -10.43
CA SER A 48 -12.84 -7.31 -9.49
C SER A 48 -12.09 -6.09 -8.91
N HIS A 49 -12.85 -5.17 -8.34
CA HIS A 49 -12.30 -4.03 -7.60
C HIS A 49 -13.24 -3.67 -6.45
N ASN A 50 -12.67 -3.07 -5.40
CA ASN A 50 -13.42 -2.53 -4.28
C ASN A 50 -12.80 -1.20 -3.84
N SER A 51 -13.62 -0.23 -3.51
CA SER A 51 -13.17 1.01 -2.90
C SER A 51 -14.18 1.48 -1.85
N ALA A 52 -13.70 1.99 -0.73
CA ALA A 52 -14.52 2.52 0.34
C ALA A 52 -13.88 3.77 0.95
N THR A 53 -14.72 4.68 1.41
CA THR A 53 -14.31 5.89 2.12
C THR A 53 -14.97 5.90 3.50
N TYR A 54 -14.18 6.17 4.52
CA TYR A 54 -14.61 6.23 5.91
C TYR A 54 -14.32 7.63 6.45
N THR A 55 -15.36 8.32 6.96
CA THR A 55 -15.26 9.71 7.43
C THR A 55 -16.12 10.00 8.67
N PHE A 56 -16.72 8.95 9.27
CA PHE A 56 -17.76 9.11 10.29
C PHE A 56 -17.24 9.29 11.72
N GLU A 57 -16.03 8.77 12.02
CA GLU A 57 -15.49 8.71 13.39
C GLU A 57 -14.18 9.51 13.54
N GLY A 58 -13.94 10.50 12.66
CA GLY A 58 -12.76 11.37 12.69
C GLY A 58 -11.55 10.78 11.98
N GLU A 59 -11.76 9.83 11.05
CA GLU A 59 -10.68 9.23 10.25
C GLU A 59 -9.97 10.25 9.36
N ASN A 60 -10.65 11.33 8.99
CA ASN A 60 -10.09 12.44 8.24
C ASN A 60 -8.90 13.11 8.94
N ASP A 61 -8.77 12.95 10.26
CA ASP A 61 -7.69 13.54 11.06
C ASP A 61 -6.56 12.54 11.35
N PHE A 62 -6.60 11.29 10.84
CA PHE A 62 -5.57 10.30 11.12
C PHE A 62 -4.23 10.62 10.44
N LEU A 63 -4.29 11.27 9.29
CA LEU A 63 -3.14 11.82 8.56
C LEU A 63 -3.44 13.30 8.27
N TYR A 64 -2.54 14.20 8.65
CA TYR A 64 -2.76 15.63 8.52
C TYR A 64 -1.45 16.39 8.31
N TYR A 65 -1.54 17.64 7.87
CA TYR A 65 -0.42 18.57 7.85
C TYR A 65 -0.39 19.38 9.13
N GLY A 66 0.67 19.21 9.94
CA GLY A 66 0.86 19.84 11.24
C GLY A 66 2.16 20.64 11.34
N ALA A 67 2.29 21.37 12.45
CA ALA A 67 3.49 22.10 12.77
C ALA A 67 4.71 21.19 12.96
N PRO A 68 5.94 21.67 12.74
CA PRO A 68 7.15 20.91 13.03
C PRO A 68 7.25 20.51 14.49
N CYS A 69 7.87 19.36 14.76
CA CYS A 69 8.18 18.91 16.13
C CYS A 69 9.19 19.82 16.83
N ASN A 70 10.10 20.43 16.08
CA ASN A 70 10.99 21.46 16.60
C ASN A 70 10.36 22.85 16.46
N PRO A 71 9.95 23.51 17.58
CA PRO A 71 9.29 24.83 17.53
C PRO A 71 10.18 25.94 16.96
N GLU A 72 11.51 25.80 17.02
CA GLU A 72 12.44 26.81 16.50
C GLU A 72 12.37 26.95 14.98
N ILE A 73 12.01 25.87 14.26
CA ILE A 73 11.83 25.88 12.81
C ILE A 73 10.64 26.75 12.42
N ASN A 74 9.64 26.87 13.27
CA ASN A 74 8.39 27.57 12.96
C ASN A 74 8.43 29.08 13.21
N LYS A 75 9.51 29.60 13.84
CA LYS A 75 9.61 31.03 14.17
C LYS A 75 9.60 31.94 12.94
N ASN A 76 9.99 31.42 11.76
CA ASN A 76 10.13 32.19 10.54
C ASN A 76 9.44 31.58 9.30
N SER A 77 8.68 30.50 9.45
CA SER A 77 7.99 29.84 8.34
C SER A 77 6.67 29.20 8.77
N ASN A 78 5.65 29.30 7.92
CA ASN A 78 4.40 28.54 8.08
C ASN A 78 4.51 27.12 7.51
N GLN A 79 5.70 26.53 7.52
CA GLN A 79 5.92 25.21 6.98
C GLN A 79 5.17 24.14 7.80
N LYS A 80 4.49 23.28 7.11
CA LYS A 80 3.77 22.14 7.68
C LYS A 80 4.33 20.85 7.12
N TYR A 81 4.22 19.80 7.93
CA TYR A 81 4.73 18.47 7.62
C TYR A 81 3.63 17.43 7.77
N ILE A 82 3.79 16.30 7.11
CA ILE A 82 2.93 15.14 7.32
C ILE A 82 3.06 14.70 8.78
N LYS A 83 1.91 14.58 9.43
CA LYS A 83 1.75 14.05 10.77
C LYS A 83 0.75 12.90 10.75
N MET A 84 0.93 11.95 11.65
CA MET A 84 0.11 10.75 11.70
C MET A 84 -0.26 10.39 13.14
N HIS A 85 -1.51 10.04 13.35
CA HIS A 85 -1.93 9.33 14.54
C HIS A 85 -1.69 7.82 14.36
N GLY A 86 -0.43 7.40 14.40
CA GLY A 86 0.02 6.07 13.99
C GLY A 86 -0.77 4.91 14.58
N ARG A 87 -1.16 4.97 15.87
CA ARG A 87 -2.00 3.95 16.49
C ARG A 87 -3.39 3.86 15.86
N LYS A 88 -4.03 5.01 15.59
CA LYS A 88 -5.36 5.04 14.95
C LYS A 88 -5.30 4.52 13.52
N VAL A 89 -4.28 4.90 12.76
CA VAL A 89 -4.02 4.38 11.41
C VAL A 89 -3.85 2.87 11.44
N TYR A 90 -3.06 2.36 12.38
CA TYR A 90 -2.83 0.93 12.55
C TYR A 90 -4.12 0.16 12.87
N GLU A 91 -4.90 0.63 13.86
CA GLU A 91 -6.17 0.03 14.27
C GLU A 91 -7.19 0.07 13.12
N PHE A 92 -7.29 1.19 12.41
CA PHE A 92 -8.15 1.34 11.24
C PHE A 92 -7.79 0.34 10.14
N ALA A 93 -6.51 0.26 9.77
CA ALA A 93 -6.04 -0.64 8.72
C ALA A 93 -6.37 -2.11 9.06
N LEU A 94 -6.10 -2.54 10.30
CA LEU A 94 -6.38 -3.90 10.72
C LEU A 94 -7.87 -4.25 10.81
N ASN A 95 -8.73 -3.28 11.04
CA ASN A 95 -10.16 -3.51 11.16
C ASN A 95 -10.87 -3.50 9.79
N ASN A 96 -10.38 -2.71 8.85
CA ASN A 96 -11.08 -2.48 7.58
C ASN A 96 -10.44 -3.18 6.38
N VAL A 97 -9.11 -3.14 6.24
CA VAL A 97 -8.43 -3.64 5.04
C VAL A 97 -8.65 -5.14 4.81
N PRO A 98 -8.58 -6.05 5.81
CA PRO A 98 -8.81 -7.48 5.56
C PRO A 98 -10.21 -7.78 5.02
N ASN A 99 -11.24 -7.06 5.48
CA ASN A 99 -12.61 -7.22 5.00
C ASN A 99 -12.75 -6.69 3.58
N ALA A 100 -12.22 -5.50 3.28
CA ALA A 100 -12.22 -4.94 1.93
C ALA A 100 -11.49 -5.86 0.93
N MET A 101 -10.37 -6.45 1.33
CA MET A 101 -9.64 -7.44 0.52
C MET A 101 -10.52 -8.68 0.28
N LYS A 102 -11.20 -9.17 1.32
CA LYS A 102 -12.08 -10.33 1.19
C LYS A 102 -13.23 -10.06 0.23
N ASP A 103 -13.91 -8.93 0.39
CA ASP A 103 -15.04 -8.54 -0.47
C ASP A 103 -14.61 -8.47 -1.94
N CYS A 104 -13.49 -7.81 -2.21
CA CYS A 104 -12.91 -7.74 -3.55
C CYS A 104 -12.55 -9.13 -4.11
N PHE A 105 -11.93 -9.98 -3.29
CA PHE A 105 -11.51 -11.30 -3.73
C PHE A 105 -12.71 -12.23 -3.97
N ASP A 106 -13.73 -12.19 -3.14
CA ASP A 106 -14.96 -12.98 -3.31
C ASP A 106 -15.70 -12.59 -4.59
N GLU A 107 -15.75 -11.30 -4.93
CA GLU A 107 -16.33 -10.79 -6.16
C GLU A 107 -15.61 -11.34 -7.40
N SER A 108 -14.31 -11.56 -7.32
CA SER A 108 -13.53 -12.17 -8.41
C SER A 108 -13.92 -13.61 -8.72
N LYS A 109 -14.64 -14.29 -7.81
CA LYS A 109 -15.01 -15.71 -7.87
C LYS A 109 -13.82 -16.67 -7.94
N CYS A 110 -12.63 -16.19 -7.63
CA CYS A 110 -11.44 -17.00 -7.53
C CYS A 110 -11.45 -17.82 -6.21
N LYS A 111 -10.82 -18.98 -6.25
CA LYS A 111 -10.61 -19.79 -5.03
C LYS A 111 -9.38 -19.32 -4.29
N ILE A 112 -9.44 -19.29 -2.95
CA ILE A 112 -8.34 -18.77 -2.11
C ILE A 112 -7.04 -19.57 -2.30
N GLU A 113 -7.14 -20.86 -2.64
CA GLU A 113 -5.99 -21.72 -2.91
C GLU A 113 -5.22 -21.33 -4.18
N ASN A 114 -5.88 -20.58 -5.09
CA ASN A 114 -5.31 -20.10 -6.33
C ASN A 114 -4.62 -18.74 -6.20
N LEU A 115 -4.77 -18.06 -5.04
CA LEU A 115 -4.10 -16.78 -4.80
C LEU A 115 -2.60 -16.98 -4.66
N LYS A 116 -1.82 -16.38 -5.55
CA LYS A 116 -0.37 -16.58 -5.65
C LYS A 116 0.44 -15.52 -4.93
N LYS A 117 0.03 -14.25 -5.04
CA LYS A 117 0.74 -13.12 -4.43
C LYS A 117 -0.27 -12.04 -4.02
N ILE A 118 0.05 -11.35 -2.94
CA ILE A 118 -0.65 -10.15 -2.50
C ILE A 118 0.35 -9.00 -2.49
N PHE A 119 0.13 -8.02 -3.34
CA PHE A 119 0.89 -6.78 -3.34
C PHE A 119 0.11 -5.75 -2.53
N ILE A 120 0.64 -5.41 -1.37
CA ILE A 120 0.05 -4.40 -0.48
C ILE A 120 0.94 -3.17 -0.42
N HIS A 121 0.35 -2.01 -0.13
CA HIS A 121 1.10 -0.81 0.17
C HIS A 121 2.08 -1.06 1.33
N GLN A 122 3.33 -0.67 1.18
CA GLN A 122 4.39 -0.92 2.16
C GLN A 122 4.39 0.20 3.23
N ALA A 123 3.38 0.17 4.10
CA ALA A 123 3.21 1.18 5.15
C ALA A 123 4.06 0.89 6.39
N ASN A 124 3.99 -0.35 6.87
CA ASN A 124 4.74 -0.85 8.03
C ASN A 124 4.73 -2.38 8.02
N LYS A 125 5.89 -3.03 8.05
CA LYS A 125 6.03 -4.49 7.95
C LYS A 125 5.09 -5.26 8.90
N LYS A 126 5.07 -4.88 10.19
CA LYS A 126 4.23 -5.57 11.19
C LYS A 126 2.74 -5.39 10.92
N MET A 127 2.34 -4.22 10.41
CA MET A 127 0.96 -3.95 10.05
C MET A 127 0.55 -4.78 8.83
N ASP A 128 1.38 -4.80 7.81
CA ASP A 128 1.12 -5.52 6.56
C ASP A 128 1.00 -7.03 6.81
N GLU A 129 1.93 -7.60 7.58
CA GLU A 129 1.87 -9.01 8.03
C GLU A 129 0.58 -9.32 8.84
N ALA A 130 0.18 -8.41 9.73
CA ALA A 130 -1.02 -8.57 10.53
C ALA A 130 -2.31 -8.49 9.70
N ILE A 131 -2.36 -7.62 8.68
CA ILE A 131 -3.47 -7.51 7.72
C ILE A 131 -3.61 -8.84 6.98
N ILE A 132 -2.53 -9.36 6.41
CA ILE A 132 -2.57 -10.61 5.62
C ILE A 132 -2.95 -11.80 6.49
N LYS A 133 -2.43 -11.88 7.72
CA LYS A 133 -2.83 -12.91 8.68
C LYS A 133 -4.33 -12.85 9.00
N ARG A 134 -4.89 -11.65 9.17
CA ARG A 134 -6.34 -11.47 9.39
C ARG A 134 -7.13 -11.85 8.14
N PHE A 135 -6.69 -11.47 6.94
CA PHE A 135 -7.32 -11.83 5.68
C PHE A 135 -7.47 -13.36 5.53
N TYR A 136 -6.39 -14.13 5.72
CA TYR A 136 -6.44 -15.60 5.65
C TYR A 136 -7.31 -16.22 6.75
N ARG A 137 -7.36 -15.59 7.93
CA ARG A 137 -8.25 -16.03 9.02
C ARG A 137 -9.73 -15.93 8.66
N LEU A 138 -10.12 -14.93 7.85
CA LEU A 138 -11.51 -14.80 7.37
C LEU A 138 -11.94 -15.99 6.49
N TYR A 139 -10.99 -16.62 5.79
CA TYR A 139 -11.21 -17.84 5.01
C TYR A 139 -11.02 -19.13 5.82
N LYS A 140 -10.56 -19.02 7.07
CA LYS A 140 -10.25 -20.17 7.95
C LYS A 140 -9.21 -21.13 7.36
N VAL A 141 -8.28 -20.61 6.57
CA VAL A 141 -7.16 -21.35 5.98
C VAL A 141 -5.82 -20.79 6.43
N PRO A 142 -4.76 -21.60 6.46
CA PRO A 142 -3.42 -21.09 6.77
C PRO A 142 -2.93 -20.13 5.69
N GLN A 143 -2.16 -19.13 6.12
CA GLN A 143 -1.47 -18.25 5.19
C GLN A 143 -0.35 -19.02 4.50
N PRO A 144 -0.29 -19.03 3.15
CA PRO A 144 0.81 -19.66 2.42
C PRO A 144 2.14 -18.93 2.66
N GLU A 145 3.23 -19.68 2.59
CA GLU A 145 4.57 -19.09 2.58
C GLU A 145 4.75 -18.24 1.31
N ASN A 146 5.53 -17.16 1.43
CA ASN A 146 5.89 -16.26 0.33
C ASN A 146 4.70 -15.60 -0.39
N ILE A 147 3.51 -15.58 0.20
CA ILE A 147 2.33 -14.90 -0.37
C ILE A 147 2.48 -13.38 -0.38
N LEU A 148 3.22 -12.83 0.57
CA LEU A 148 3.39 -11.38 0.80
C LEU A 148 4.83 -10.98 0.50
N PRO A 149 5.15 -10.54 -0.72
CA PRO A 149 6.44 -9.92 -0.99
C PRO A 149 6.58 -8.60 -0.24
N MET A 150 7.76 -8.32 0.28
CA MET A 150 8.08 -7.13 1.08
C MET A 150 9.38 -6.51 0.58
N ASN A 151 9.44 -5.17 0.56
CA ASN A 151 10.65 -4.41 0.23
C ASN A 151 10.83 -3.15 1.09
N ILE A 152 9.99 -2.98 2.12
CA ILE A 152 10.01 -1.78 2.98
C ILE A 152 11.35 -1.59 3.71
N GLU A 153 12.05 -2.67 4.03
CA GLU A 153 13.35 -2.58 4.73
C GLU A 153 14.44 -1.95 3.86
N GLU A 154 14.32 -2.04 2.53
CA GLU A 154 15.29 -1.51 1.57
C GLU A 154 14.85 -0.18 0.95
N TYR A 155 13.56 -0.04 0.68
CA TYR A 155 13.00 1.09 -0.09
C TYR A 155 12.11 2.02 0.72
N GLY A 156 11.79 1.67 1.97
CA GLY A 156 10.90 2.45 2.81
C GLY A 156 9.45 2.53 2.28
N ASN A 157 8.68 3.44 2.86
CA ASN A 157 7.33 3.75 2.41
C ASN A 157 7.38 4.90 1.38
N SER A 158 7.36 4.56 0.10
CA SER A 158 7.32 5.51 -1.01
C SER A 158 5.89 5.83 -1.50
N SER A 159 4.90 5.73 -0.58
CA SER A 159 3.51 6.09 -0.85
C SER A 159 2.94 5.34 -2.07
N VAL A 160 2.43 6.07 -3.05
CA VAL A 160 1.79 5.53 -4.27
C VAL A 160 2.76 4.75 -5.17
N ALA A 161 4.06 4.89 -4.99
CA ALA A 161 5.07 4.16 -5.77
C ALA A 161 5.37 2.76 -5.21
N THR A 162 4.91 2.41 -3.99
CA THR A 162 5.25 1.14 -3.34
C THR A 162 4.80 -0.08 -4.13
N ILE A 163 3.55 -0.10 -4.62
CA ILE A 163 3.01 -1.26 -5.34
C ILE A 163 3.67 -1.46 -6.70
N PRO A 164 3.78 -0.46 -7.60
CA PRO A 164 4.44 -0.66 -8.88
C PRO A 164 5.92 -1.03 -8.73
N THR A 165 6.63 -0.45 -7.76
CA THR A 165 8.02 -0.81 -7.47
C THR A 165 8.13 -2.26 -7.01
N LEU A 166 7.32 -2.68 -6.06
CA LEU A 166 7.31 -4.05 -5.54
C LEU A 166 6.95 -5.06 -6.64
N PHE A 167 5.97 -4.74 -7.47
CA PHE A 167 5.57 -5.58 -8.60
C PHE A 167 6.70 -5.76 -9.61
N ASP A 168 7.41 -4.68 -9.97
CA ASP A 168 8.56 -4.73 -10.88
C ASP A 168 9.70 -5.58 -10.31
N LEU A 169 10.00 -5.43 -9.02
CA LEU A 169 11.03 -6.22 -8.35
C LEU A 169 10.71 -7.72 -8.34
N VAL A 170 9.48 -8.08 -8.01
CA VAL A 170 9.04 -9.48 -8.01
C VAL A 170 9.08 -10.05 -9.42
N LYS A 171 8.58 -9.32 -10.42
CA LYS A 171 8.67 -9.76 -11.82
C LYS A 171 10.12 -9.98 -12.30
N LYS A 172 11.04 -9.10 -11.91
CA LYS A 172 12.46 -9.25 -12.27
C LYS A 172 13.12 -10.42 -11.56
N SER A 173 12.73 -10.72 -10.31
CA SER A 173 13.23 -11.88 -9.57
C SER A 173 12.73 -13.20 -10.17
N ASP A 174 11.47 -13.24 -10.60
CA ASP A 174 10.85 -14.40 -11.25
C ASP A 174 11.43 -14.65 -12.64
N TYR A 175 11.83 -13.60 -13.36
CA TYR A 175 12.53 -13.70 -14.64
C TYR A 175 13.90 -14.37 -14.52
N LYS A 176 14.51 -14.38 -13.31
CA LYS A 176 15.77 -15.07 -13.01
C LYS A 176 15.60 -16.55 -12.62
N GLY A 177 14.43 -17.16 -12.83
CA GLY A 177 14.24 -18.60 -12.67
C GLY A 177 13.19 -19.04 -11.63
N HIS A 178 12.45 -18.14 -11.03
CA HIS A 178 11.30 -18.47 -10.19
C HIS A 178 10.01 -18.15 -10.95
N LYS A 179 9.23 -19.19 -11.28
CA LYS A 179 7.90 -19.01 -11.91
C LYS A 179 6.91 -18.44 -10.92
N LEU A 180 6.18 -17.39 -11.32
CA LEU A 180 4.95 -16.91 -10.66
C LEU A 180 3.85 -17.99 -10.64
#